data_89511566e7eec795691f58e9749f433e
#
_entry.id   89511566e7eec795691f58e9749f433e
#
_cell.length_a   1.000
_cell.length_b   1.000
_cell.length_c   1.000
_cell.angle_alpha   90.00
_cell.angle_beta   90.00
_cell.angle_gamma   90.00
#
_symmetry.space_group_name_H-M   'P 1'
#
loop_
_entity.id
_entity.type
_entity.pdbx_description
1 polymer ?
#
loop_
_entity_poly.entity_id
_entity_poly.type
_entity_poly.pdbx_seq_one_letter_code
_entity_poly.pdbx_strand_id
1 'polypeptide(L)'
;MAKEFEKRGWKIAAKDFFGITQTDFYPLLSKYKKEDVAVLFSTSTAAPITSAFIKQTREVGLKSLVIIDGLGWSGDWYAMSGAASDGVLDMIPQLTTKEAKAWAETFEKRFNMKPSPSAGGLSYDGVNFFVKILKRALEKYGKLDKETIHKVIVEEVNTGKLTYSKADGAIIMNEYRYSPETNPDPVVARDGYFFPVIQYKGGVGKIVYPTDWAEAEFMAP
;
A
#
# COMPACT_ATOMS: atom_id res chain seq x y z
N MET A 1 -5.39 6.40 -11.97
CA MET A 1 -4.10 5.85 -12.44
C MET A 1 -3.95 5.97 -13.97
N ALA A 2 -4.74 5.30 -14.85
CA ALA A 2 -4.55 5.37 -16.32
C ALA A 2 -4.43 6.79 -16.87
N LYS A 3 -5.36 7.70 -16.50
CA LYS A 3 -5.28 9.13 -16.89
C LYS A 3 -3.98 9.81 -16.46
N GLU A 4 -3.39 9.41 -15.35
CA GLU A 4 -2.12 10.00 -14.87
C GLU A 4 -0.92 9.49 -15.68
N PHE A 5 -0.95 8.22 -16.07
CA PHE A 5 0.03 7.67 -17.01
C PHE A 5 -0.04 8.38 -18.37
N GLU A 6 -1.26 8.58 -18.91
CA GLU A 6 -1.48 9.28 -20.18
C GLU A 6 -0.94 10.72 -20.15
N LYS A 7 -1.18 11.47 -19.07
CA LYS A 7 -0.62 12.81 -18.86
C LYS A 7 0.91 12.85 -18.89
N ARG A 8 1.56 11.73 -18.54
CA ARG A 8 3.03 11.58 -18.54
C ARG A 8 3.55 10.99 -19.84
N GLY A 9 2.73 10.91 -20.88
CA GLY A 9 3.12 10.44 -22.21
C GLY A 9 3.08 8.91 -22.40
N TRP A 10 2.54 8.15 -21.43
CA TRP A 10 2.36 6.72 -21.59
C TRP A 10 1.11 6.39 -22.41
N LYS A 11 1.23 5.44 -23.31
CA LYS A 11 0.08 4.85 -24.01
C LYS A 11 -0.50 3.73 -23.17
N ILE A 12 -1.81 3.76 -22.92
CA ILE A 12 -2.52 2.66 -22.27
C ILE A 12 -2.93 1.64 -23.34
N ALA A 13 -2.23 0.51 -23.36
CA ALA A 13 -2.51 -0.56 -24.32
C ALA A 13 -3.85 -1.25 -24.03
N ALA A 14 -4.15 -1.53 -22.76
CA ALA A 14 -5.41 -2.19 -22.37
C ALA A 14 -5.81 -1.87 -20.92
N LYS A 15 -7.09 -2.08 -20.63
CA LYS A 15 -7.68 -2.10 -19.29
C LYS A 15 -8.58 -3.32 -19.22
N ASP A 16 -8.09 -4.38 -18.63
CA ASP A 16 -8.81 -5.64 -18.53
C ASP A 16 -9.20 -5.90 -17.06
N PHE A 17 -10.37 -6.48 -16.84
CA PHE A 17 -10.88 -6.88 -15.54
C PHE A 17 -11.00 -8.39 -15.50
N PHE A 18 -10.68 -8.98 -14.37
CA PHE A 18 -10.77 -10.43 -14.17
C PHE A 18 -11.52 -10.76 -12.88
N GLY A 19 -12.16 -11.93 -12.87
CA GLY A 19 -12.89 -12.42 -11.71
C GLY A 19 -11.96 -12.88 -10.60
N ILE A 20 -12.48 -12.89 -9.37
CA ILE A 20 -11.74 -13.30 -8.16
C ILE A 20 -11.35 -14.80 -8.14
N THR A 21 -11.77 -15.56 -9.12
CA THR A 21 -11.44 -16.99 -9.29
C THR A 21 -10.60 -17.27 -10.52
N GLN A 22 -10.22 -16.22 -11.27
CA GLN A 22 -9.44 -16.41 -12.49
C GLN A 22 -8.00 -16.80 -12.18
N THR A 23 -7.55 -17.90 -12.76
CA THR A 23 -6.18 -18.41 -12.63
C THR A 23 -5.50 -18.69 -13.97
N ASP A 24 -6.22 -18.54 -15.09
CA ASP A 24 -5.68 -18.62 -16.44
C ASP A 24 -5.58 -17.23 -17.06
N PHE A 25 -4.36 -16.74 -17.21
CA PHE A 25 -4.02 -15.44 -17.78
C PHE A 25 -3.26 -15.56 -19.11
N TYR A 26 -2.96 -16.77 -19.60
CA TYR A 26 -2.19 -16.96 -20.85
C TYR A 26 -2.79 -16.25 -22.07
N PRO A 27 -4.11 -16.27 -22.32
CA PRO A 27 -4.68 -15.54 -23.45
C PRO A 27 -4.45 -14.04 -23.35
N LEU A 28 -4.63 -13.47 -22.16
CA LEU A 28 -4.46 -12.04 -21.87
C LEU A 28 -2.98 -11.63 -22.00
N LEU A 29 -2.09 -12.37 -21.38
CA LEU A 29 -0.65 -12.10 -21.39
C LEU A 29 -0.04 -12.29 -22.77
N SER A 30 -0.53 -13.25 -23.56
CA SER A 30 -0.13 -13.43 -24.96
C SER A 30 -0.53 -12.24 -25.85
N LYS A 31 -1.69 -11.61 -25.59
CA LYS A 31 -2.09 -10.35 -26.22
C LYS A 31 -1.11 -9.24 -25.86
N TYR A 32 -0.79 -9.06 -24.57
CA TYR A 32 0.13 -8.03 -24.11
C TYR A 32 1.55 -8.21 -24.68
N LYS A 33 2.00 -9.46 -24.82
CA LYS A 33 3.28 -9.75 -25.46
C LYS A 33 3.34 -9.31 -26.93
N LYS A 34 2.24 -9.51 -27.70
CA LYS A 34 2.17 -9.05 -29.09
C LYS A 34 2.20 -7.53 -29.21
N GLU A 35 1.69 -6.83 -28.21
CA GLU A 35 1.68 -5.37 -28.16
C GLU A 35 2.93 -4.75 -27.53
N ASP A 36 3.93 -5.58 -27.17
CA ASP A 36 5.18 -5.18 -26.52
C ASP A 36 4.96 -4.25 -25.31
N VAL A 37 4.08 -4.70 -24.40
CA VAL A 37 3.68 -3.91 -23.22
C VAL A 37 4.86 -3.78 -22.27
N ALA A 38 5.34 -2.56 -22.04
CA ALA A 38 6.50 -2.29 -21.18
C ALA A 38 6.19 -2.39 -19.67
N VAL A 39 4.95 -2.07 -19.26
CA VAL A 39 4.53 -2.09 -17.84
C VAL A 39 3.20 -2.78 -17.69
N LEU A 40 3.14 -3.74 -16.79
CA LEU A 40 1.89 -4.37 -16.33
C LEU A 40 1.59 -3.86 -14.93
N PHE A 41 0.46 -3.19 -14.78
CA PHE A 41 -0.05 -2.77 -13.49
C PHE A 41 -1.30 -3.58 -13.15
N SER A 42 -1.33 -4.19 -11.96
CA SER A 42 -2.48 -4.91 -11.45
C SER A 42 -2.70 -4.59 -9.97
N THR A 43 -3.91 -4.78 -9.50
CA THR A 43 -4.26 -4.76 -8.08
C THR A 43 -5.06 -6.00 -7.73
N SER A 44 -4.62 -6.74 -6.74
CA SER A 44 -5.33 -7.89 -6.18
C SER A 44 -4.71 -8.29 -4.86
N THR A 45 -5.52 -8.65 -3.90
CA THR A 45 -5.11 -9.14 -2.58
C THR A 45 -5.28 -10.65 -2.42
N ALA A 46 -5.62 -11.36 -3.51
CA ALA A 46 -5.79 -12.81 -3.50
C ALA A 46 -4.51 -13.50 -3.99
N ALA A 47 -3.77 -14.14 -3.09
CA ALA A 47 -2.49 -14.80 -3.39
C ALA A 47 -2.54 -15.78 -4.58
N PRO A 48 -3.55 -16.65 -4.75
CA PRO A 48 -3.60 -17.56 -5.91
C PRO A 48 -3.67 -16.82 -7.26
N ILE A 49 -4.45 -15.74 -7.32
CA ILE A 49 -4.65 -14.95 -8.55
C ILE A 49 -3.39 -14.19 -8.91
N THR A 50 -2.83 -13.45 -7.95
CA THR A 50 -1.61 -12.65 -8.17
C THR A 50 -0.42 -13.53 -8.51
N SER A 51 -0.29 -14.68 -7.84
CA SER A 51 0.79 -15.63 -8.10
C SER A 51 0.67 -16.27 -9.48
N ALA A 52 -0.55 -16.65 -9.91
CA ALA A 52 -0.79 -17.18 -11.25
C ALA A 52 -0.46 -16.13 -12.32
N PHE A 53 -0.90 -14.88 -12.14
CA PHE A 53 -0.61 -13.79 -13.05
C PHE A 53 0.91 -13.56 -13.19
N ILE A 54 1.62 -13.46 -12.07
CA ILE A 54 3.08 -13.27 -12.06
C ILE A 54 3.80 -14.42 -12.77
N LYS A 55 3.51 -15.68 -12.41
CA LYS A 55 4.14 -16.85 -13.01
C LYS A 55 3.92 -16.90 -14.52
N GLN A 56 2.67 -16.79 -14.94
CA GLN A 56 2.32 -16.85 -16.36
C GLN A 56 2.91 -15.68 -17.15
N THR A 57 3.09 -14.50 -16.54
CA THR A 57 3.82 -13.37 -17.16
C THR A 57 5.25 -13.80 -17.52
N ARG A 58 5.95 -14.50 -16.64
CA ARG A 58 7.31 -14.99 -16.91
C ARG A 58 7.30 -16.16 -17.90
N GLU A 59 6.37 -17.08 -17.78
CA GLU A 59 6.23 -18.26 -18.65
C GLU A 59 5.94 -17.90 -20.11
N VAL A 60 5.15 -16.87 -20.39
CA VAL A 60 4.98 -16.36 -21.76
C VAL A 60 6.16 -15.54 -22.25
N GLY A 61 7.17 -15.29 -21.40
CA GLY A 61 8.38 -14.53 -21.74
C GLY A 61 8.13 -13.04 -21.93
N LEU A 62 7.18 -12.45 -21.20
CA LEU A 62 7.01 -11.00 -21.12
C LEU A 62 8.14 -10.41 -20.28
N LYS A 63 8.80 -9.37 -20.82
CA LYS A 63 9.85 -8.60 -20.15
C LYS A 63 9.32 -7.29 -19.53
N SER A 64 8.03 -7.23 -19.31
CA SER A 64 7.38 -6.07 -18.72
C SER A 64 7.80 -5.89 -17.27
N LEU A 65 7.92 -4.63 -16.84
CA LEU A 65 7.91 -4.29 -15.42
C LEU A 65 6.55 -4.62 -14.84
N VAL A 66 6.52 -5.46 -13.83
CA VAL A 66 5.29 -5.89 -13.17
C VAL A 66 5.12 -5.12 -11.88
N ILE A 67 3.98 -4.46 -11.73
CA ILE A 67 3.60 -3.73 -10.53
C ILE A 67 2.30 -4.35 -10.01
N ILE A 68 2.33 -4.90 -8.82
CA ILE A 68 1.16 -5.48 -8.15
C ILE A 68 0.89 -4.68 -6.87
N ASP A 69 -0.06 -3.77 -6.92
CA ASP A 69 -0.49 -3.04 -5.75
C ASP A 69 -1.18 -3.98 -4.76
N GLY A 70 -0.59 -4.14 -3.60
CA GLY A 70 -1.07 -5.00 -2.52
C GLY A 70 -0.58 -6.45 -2.55
N LEU A 71 0.47 -6.79 -3.32
CA LEU A 71 1.03 -8.14 -3.32
C LEU A 71 1.45 -8.57 -1.90
N GLY A 72 2.12 -7.71 -1.17
CA GLY A 72 2.57 -7.99 0.20
C GLY A 72 1.44 -8.17 1.23
N TRP A 73 0.20 -7.88 0.86
CA TRP A 73 -0.98 -8.18 1.68
C TRP A 73 -1.58 -9.56 1.39
N SER A 74 -1.12 -10.21 0.33
CA SER A 74 -1.71 -11.44 -0.21
C SER A 74 -1.27 -12.73 0.52
N GLY A 75 -0.79 -12.67 1.75
CA GLY A 75 -0.41 -13.86 2.53
C GLY A 75 0.76 -14.63 1.89
N ASP A 76 0.58 -15.92 1.62
CA ASP A 76 1.64 -16.82 1.16
C ASP A 76 1.97 -16.71 -0.35
N TRP A 77 1.83 -15.52 -0.93
CA TRP A 77 2.07 -15.27 -2.36
C TRP A 77 3.44 -15.77 -2.85
N TYR A 78 4.49 -15.64 -2.03
CA TYR A 78 5.82 -16.09 -2.42
C TYR A 78 5.93 -17.62 -2.46
N ALA A 79 5.28 -18.33 -1.56
CA ALA A 79 5.22 -19.80 -1.62
C ALA A 79 4.57 -20.30 -2.91
N MET A 80 3.65 -19.51 -3.49
CA MET A 80 2.95 -19.84 -4.73
C MET A 80 3.70 -19.36 -5.98
N SER A 81 4.32 -18.17 -5.96
CA SER A 81 4.98 -17.56 -7.13
C SER A 81 6.47 -17.86 -7.24
N GLY A 82 7.15 -18.08 -6.12
CA GLY A 82 8.59 -18.32 -6.06
C GLY A 82 9.40 -17.21 -6.74
N ALA A 83 10.50 -17.59 -7.37
CA ALA A 83 11.39 -16.68 -8.08
C ALA A 83 10.75 -15.91 -9.25
N ALA A 84 9.57 -16.34 -9.74
CA ALA A 84 8.85 -15.58 -10.76
C ALA A 84 8.46 -14.17 -10.28
N SER A 85 8.35 -13.97 -8.96
CA SER A 85 8.06 -12.66 -8.35
C SER A 85 9.28 -11.77 -8.14
N ASP A 86 10.48 -12.23 -8.42
CA ASP A 86 11.67 -11.38 -8.35
C ASP A 86 11.55 -10.23 -9.35
N GLY A 87 11.83 -9.01 -8.89
CA GLY A 87 11.69 -7.79 -9.67
C GLY A 87 10.27 -7.19 -9.68
N VAL A 88 9.25 -7.84 -9.11
CA VAL A 88 7.90 -7.26 -8.98
C VAL A 88 7.94 -6.08 -8.03
N LEU A 89 7.29 -4.97 -8.43
CA LEU A 89 7.09 -3.79 -7.60
C LEU A 89 5.76 -3.85 -6.86
N ASP A 90 5.75 -3.23 -5.68
CA ASP A 90 4.55 -3.04 -4.85
C ASP A 90 4.60 -1.68 -4.15
N MET A 91 3.46 -1.18 -3.70
CA MET A 91 3.33 0.06 -2.93
C MET A 91 2.54 -0.22 -1.66
N ILE A 92 3.23 -0.63 -0.62
CA ILE A 92 2.64 -0.90 0.70
C ILE A 92 3.42 -0.19 1.81
N PRO A 93 2.76 0.12 2.94
CA PRO A 93 3.44 0.70 4.10
C PRO A 93 4.64 -0.13 4.55
N GLN A 94 5.67 0.55 5.02
CA GLN A 94 6.88 -0.06 5.54
C GLN A 94 7.27 0.52 6.90
N LEU A 95 8.05 -0.23 7.67
CA LEU A 95 8.60 0.22 8.96
C LEU A 95 9.86 1.07 8.71
N THR A 96 9.67 2.30 8.24
CA THR A 96 10.75 3.17 7.77
C THR A 96 11.44 3.97 8.87
N THR A 97 10.81 4.10 10.04
CA THR A 97 11.32 4.92 11.15
C THR A 97 11.86 4.08 12.30
N LYS A 98 12.67 4.70 13.15
CA LYS A 98 13.18 4.07 14.38
C LYS A 98 12.04 3.69 15.33
N GLU A 99 11.04 4.55 15.45
CA GLU A 99 9.86 4.34 16.29
C GLU A 99 9.01 3.16 15.77
N ALA A 100 8.80 3.07 14.46
CA ALA A 100 8.10 1.96 13.84
C ALA A 100 8.82 0.62 14.07
N LYS A 101 10.14 0.60 13.95
CA LYS A 101 10.96 -0.60 14.20
C LYS A 101 10.90 -1.02 15.67
N ALA A 102 11.03 -0.06 16.60
CA ALA A 102 10.91 -0.33 18.04
C ALA A 102 9.52 -0.85 18.44
N TRP A 103 8.46 -0.31 17.80
CA TRP A 103 7.11 -0.83 17.98
C TRP A 103 7.00 -2.28 17.48
N ALA A 104 7.56 -2.58 16.30
CA ALA A 104 7.54 -3.93 15.74
C ALA A 104 8.28 -4.94 16.63
N GLU A 105 9.44 -4.57 17.19
CA GLU A 105 10.17 -5.41 18.15
C GLU A 105 9.34 -5.68 19.42
N THR A 106 8.66 -4.65 19.93
CA THR A 106 7.79 -4.76 21.11
C THR A 106 6.60 -5.66 20.82
N PHE A 107 6.02 -5.53 19.64
CA PHE A 107 4.92 -6.38 19.18
C PHE A 107 5.37 -7.85 19.08
N GLU A 108 6.52 -8.10 18.44
CA GLU A 108 7.07 -9.46 18.27
C GLU A 108 7.36 -10.11 19.63
N LYS A 109 7.95 -9.39 20.56
CA LYS A 109 8.18 -9.87 21.94
C LYS A 109 6.88 -10.24 22.66
N ARG A 110 5.83 -9.44 22.47
CA ARG A 110 4.55 -9.62 23.16
C ARG A 110 3.70 -10.76 22.58
N PHE A 111 3.69 -10.90 21.26
CA PHE A 111 2.78 -11.80 20.57
C PHE A 111 3.48 -13.00 19.89
N ASN A 112 4.81 -13.08 19.97
CA ASN A 112 5.63 -14.09 19.30
C ASN A 112 5.34 -14.20 17.80
N MET A 113 5.09 -13.07 17.14
CA MET A 113 4.85 -12.96 15.71
C MET A 113 5.27 -11.57 15.21
N LYS A 114 5.77 -11.49 13.98
CA LYS A 114 6.12 -10.21 13.36
C LYS A 114 4.85 -9.46 12.95
N PRO A 115 4.76 -8.15 13.26
CA PRO A 115 3.63 -7.36 12.81
C PRO A 115 3.73 -7.05 11.32
N SER A 116 2.59 -6.99 10.65
CA SER A 116 2.51 -6.41 9.31
C SER A 116 2.65 -4.88 9.41
N PRO A 117 3.54 -4.25 8.62
CA PRO A 117 3.60 -2.79 8.56
C PRO A 117 2.28 -2.16 8.11
N SER A 118 1.58 -2.81 7.18
CA SER A 118 0.29 -2.34 6.68
C SER A 118 -0.86 -2.65 7.64
N ALA A 119 -1.29 -3.91 7.75
CA ALA A 119 -2.47 -4.24 8.55
C ALA A 119 -2.25 -3.92 10.05
N GLY A 120 -1.12 -4.32 10.62
CA GLY A 120 -0.80 -4.05 12.03
C GLY A 120 -0.47 -2.58 12.29
N GLY A 121 0.46 -2.02 11.52
CA GLY A 121 0.95 -0.67 11.74
C GLY A 121 -0.09 0.42 11.44
N LEU A 122 -0.77 0.35 10.30
CA LEU A 122 -1.84 1.31 9.97
C LEU A 122 -3.02 1.20 10.94
N SER A 123 -3.35 -0.03 11.39
CA SER A 123 -4.41 -0.20 12.38
C SER A 123 -4.01 0.39 13.74
N TYR A 124 -2.76 0.25 14.15
CA TYR A 124 -2.25 0.89 15.35
C TYR A 124 -2.41 2.42 15.29
N ASP A 125 -1.94 3.03 14.21
CA ASP A 125 -2.10 4.47 14.00
C ASP A 125 -3.57 4.87 13.93
N GLY A 126 -4.40 4.11 13.21
CA GLY A 126 -5.83 4.37 13.06
C GLY A 126 -6.59 4.34 14.39
N VAL A 127 -6.31 3.36 15.25
CA VAL A 127 -6.92 3.28 16.59
C VAL A 127 -6.48 4.46 17.46
N ASN A 128 -5.21 4.84 17.45
CA ASN A 128 -4.73 5.97 18.25
C ASN A 128 -5.28 7.31 17.72
N PHE A 129 -5.41 7.46 16.41
CA PHE A 129 -6.09 8.62 15.84
C PHE A 129 -7.57 8.67 16.26
N PHE A 130 -8.26 7.54 16.22
CA PHE A 130 -9.64 7.47 16.69
C PHE A 130 -9.75 7.84 18.18
N VAL A 131 -8.84 7.39 19.04
CA VAL A 131 -8.78 7.83 20.45
C VAL A 131 -8.60 9.34 20.57
N LYS A 132 -7.76 9.96 19.71
CA LYS A 132 -7.63 11.43 19.66
C LYS A 132 -8.94 12.12 19.29
N ILE A 133 -9.69 11.56 18.34
CA ILE A 133 -11.03 12.06 17.96
C ILE A 133 -12.01 11.93 19.14
N LEU A 134 -12.01 10.81 19.85
CA LEU A 134 -12.87 10.63 21.03
C LEU A 134 -12.55 11.65 22.14
N LYS A 135 -11.28 11.86 22.44
CA LYS A 135 -10.85 12.89 23.42
C LYS A 135 -11.34 14.28 22.99
N ARG A 136 -11.18 14.61 21.71
CA ARG A 136 -11.63 15.89 21.17
C ARG A 136 -13.16 16.08 21.27
N ALA A 137 -13.93 15.00 21.01
CA ALA A 137 -15.38 15.05 21.16
C ALA A 137 -15.80 15.28 22.62
N LEU A 138 -15.14 14.60 23.57
CA LEU A 138 -15.39 14.78 24.99
C LEU A 138 -15.04 16.19 25.45
N GLU A 139 -13.89 16.72 25.06
CA GLU A 139 -13.44 18.08 25.40
C GLU A 139 -14.42 19.14 24.87
N LYS A 140 -14.86 19.00 23.62
CA LYS A 140 -15.69 20.02 22.95
C LYS A 140 -17.15 19.97 23.33
N TYR A 141 -17.70 18.78 23.57
CA TYR A 141 -19.13 18.55 23.74
C TYR A 141 -19.52 17.96 25.12
N GLY A 142 -18.55 17.60 25.95
CA GLY A 142 -18.78 17.05 27.28
C GLY A 142 -19.38 15.64 27.31
N LYS A 143 -19.56 14.99 26.16
CA LYS A 143 -20.13 13.63 26.04
C LYS A 143 -19.56 12.87 24.84
N LEU A 144 -19.63 11.55 24.92
CA LEU A 144 -19.25 10.64 23.85
C LEU A 144 -20.49 9.89 23.35
N ASP A 145 -20.94 10.25 22.15
CA ASP A 145 -21.98 9.55 21.42
C ASP A 145 -21.70 9.64 19.91
N LYS A 146 -22.49 8.91 19.13
CA LYS A 146 -22.36 8.89 17.67
C LYS A 146 -22.40 10.30 17.05
N GLU A 147 -23.26 11.17 17.58
CA GLU A 147 -23.46 12.52 17.04
C GLU A 147 -22.24 13.40 17.27
N THR A 148 -21.69 13.44 18.50
CA THR A 148 -20.54 14.27 18.85
C THR A 148 -19.27 13.82 18.16
N ILE A 149 -19.06 12.49 18.05
CA ILE A 149 -17.93 11.91 17.30
C ILE A 149 -18.04 12.28 15.83
N HIS A 150 -19.21 12.10 15.21
CA HIS A 150 -19.45 12.46 13.82
C HIS A 150 -19.20 13.94 13.54
N LYS A 151 -19.65 14.85 14.44
CA LYS A 151 -19.37 16.28 14.32
C LYS A 151 -17.86 16.56 14.29
N VAL A 152 -17.06 15.98 15.17
CA VAL A 152 -15.60 16.15 15.16
C VAL A 152 -15.01 15.62 13.84
N ILE A 153 -15.45 14.48 13.34
CA ILE A 153 -14.96 13.94 12.08
C ILE A 153 -15.25 14.92 10.92
N VAL A 154 -16.49 15.37 10.79
CA VAL A 154 -16.91 16.24 9.68
C VAL A 154 -16.30 17.65 9.77
N GLU A 155 -16.30 18.24 10.97
CA GLU A 155 -15.90 19.64 11.16
C GLU A 155 -14.39 19.82 11.32
N GLU A 156 -13.68 18.82 11.82
CA GLU A 156 -12.26 18.96 12.16
C GLU A 156 -11.36 17.98 11.41
N VAL A 157 -11.70 16.68 11.32
CA VAL A 157 -10.86 15.71 10.59
C VAL A 157 -10.95 15.94 9.09
N ASN A 158 -12.16 15.91 8.52
CA ASN A 158 -12.37 16.05 7.07
C ASN A 158 -11.95 17.43 6.51
N THR A 159 -11.74 18.40 7.37
CA THR A 159 -11.26 19.75 7.01
C THR A 159 -9.78 19.98 7.30
N GLY A 160 -9.07 18.94 7.81
CA GLY A 160 -7.66 19.03 8.14
C GLY A 160 -7.31 19.83 9.40
N LYS A 161 -8.31 20.22 10.21
CA LYS A 161 -8.08 20.93 11.48
C LYS A 161 -7.61 20.02 12.59
N LEU A 162 -8.02 18.74 12.57
CA LEU A 162 -7.57 17.70 13.47
C LEU A 162 -6.84 16.63 12.67
N THR A 163 -5.55 16.51 12.90
CA THR A 163 -4.66 15.52 12.26
C THR A 163 -4.09 14.56 13.29
N TYR A 164 -3.43 13.52 12.83
CA TYR A 164 -2.65 12.62 13.68
C TYR A 164 -1.27 12.41 13.04
N SER A 165 -0.22 12.72 13.77
CA SER A 165 1.13 12.78 13.25
C SER A 165 2.13 12.03 14.15
N LYS A 166 3.40 12.00 13.73
CA LYS A 166 4.50 11.48 14.57
C LYS A 166 4.59 12.18 15.93
N ALA A 167 4.27 13.47 16.01
CA ALA A 167 4.22 14.19 17.27
C ALA A 167 3.12 13.66 18.22
N ASP A 168 2.08 13.05 17.67
CA ASP A 168 1.00 12.41 18.41
C ASP A 168 1.27 10.92 18.69
N GLY A 169 2.33 10.36 18.12
CA GLY A 169 2.71 8.95 18.25
C GLY A 169 2.43 8.06 17.05
N ALA A 170 2.18 8.63 15.86
CA ALA A 170 2.07 7.85 14.63
C ALA A 170 3.39 7.14 14.31
N ILE A 171 3.31 5.87 13.94
CA ILE A 171 4.50 5.03 13.69
C ILE A 171 4.71 4.73 12.20
N ILE A 172 3.66 4.68 11.39
CA ILE A 172 3.76 4.33 9.97
C ILE A 172 3.85 5.57 9.09
N MET A 173 2.89 6.49 9.22
CA MET A 173 2.84 7.70 8.43
C MET A 173 3.44 8.89 9.20
N ASN A 174 3.92 9.89 8.45
CA ASN A 174 4.35 11.14 9.09
C ASN A 174 3.16 11.92 9.63
N GLU A 175 2.06 11.94 8.86
CA GLU A 175 0.82 12.62 9.23
C GLU A 175 -0.38 11.99 8.52
N TYR A 176 -1.47 11.83 9.24
CA TYR A 176 -2.80 11.55 8.73
C TYR A 176 -3.58 12.86 8.72
N ARG A 177 -3.64 13.49 7.56
CA ARG A 177 -4.37 14.73 7.29
C ARG A 177 -5.38 14.48 6.17
N TYR A 178 -6.58 14.97 6.36
CA TYR A 178 -7.64 14.92 5.36
C TYR A 178 -7.95 16.34 4.85
N SER A 179 -8.59 16.42 3.71
CA SER A 179 -9.10 17.69 3.17
C SER A 179 -10.47 17.46 2.51
N PRO A 180 -11.27 18.52 2.31
CA PRO A 180 -12.52 18.39 1.59
C PRO A 180 -12.37 17.83 0.18
N GLU A 181 -11.22 18.08 -0.47
CA GLU A 181 -10.93 17.66 -1.84
C GLU A 181 -10.52 16.17 -1.93
N THR A 182 -9.95 15.63 -0.86
CA THR A 182 -9.45 14.24 -0.83
C THR A 182 -10.36 13.28 -0.09
N ASN A 183 -11.28 13.79 0.76
CA ASN A 183 -12.17 12.98 1.57
C ASN A 183 -12.95 11.95 0.71
N PRO A 184 -13.01 10.66 1.08
CA PRO A 184 -12.62 10.08 2.38
C PRO A 184 -11.14 9.69 2.53
N ASP A 185 -10.30 9.95 1.53
CA ASP A 185 -8.91 9.54 1.56
C ASP A 185 -8.02 10.62 2.23
N PRO A 186 -6.93 10.24 2.90
CA PRO A 186 -5.96 11.19 3.41
C PRO A 186 -5.24 11.93 2.27
N VAL A 187 -4.73 13.11 2.56
CA VAL A 187 -3.89 13.86 1.62
C VAL A 187 -2.59 13.10 1.41
N VAL A 188 -2.37 12.62 0.19
CA VAL A 188 -1.14 11.93 -0.19
C VAL A 188 -0.03 12.96 -0.39
N ALA A 189 0.98 12.92 0.48
CA ALA A 189 2.15 13.78 0.42
C ALA A 189 3.34 13.03 1.04
N ARG A 190 4.54 13.29 0.54
CA ARG A 190 5.75 12.59 0.99
C ARG A 190 6.07 12.84 2.47
N ASP A 191 5.76 14.01 2.96
CA ASP A 191 5.89 14.42 4.36
C ASP A 191 4.67 14.09 5.22
N GLY A 192 3.67 13.42 4.64
CA GLY A 192 2.42 13.03 5.29
C GLY A 192 2.11 11.55 5.11
N TYR A 193 1.01 11.27 4.41
CA TYR A 193 0.56 9.92 4.08
C TYR A 193 1.20 9.47 2.76
N PHE A 194 2.17 8.56 2.84
CA PHE A 194 2.96 8.14 1.68
C PHE A 194 3.45 6.70 1.82
N PHE A 195 3.26 5.91 0.75
CA PHE A 195 3.79 4.56 0.65
C PHE A 195 5.05 4.54 -0.20
N PRO A 196 6.15 3.96 0.28
CA PRO A 196 7.32 3.74 -0.56
C PRO A 196 7.03 2.68 -1.63
N VAL A 197 7.77 2.74 -2.74
CA VAL A 197 7.81 1.66 -3.71
C VAL A 197 8.83 0.63 -3.24
N ILE A 198 8.42 -0.61 -3.14
CA ILE A 198 9.28 -1.74 -2.82
C ILE A 198 9.44 -2.65 -4.03
N GLN A 199 10.56 -3.35 -4.10
CA GLN A 199 10.81 -4.39 -5.09
C GLN A 199 11.14 -5.70 -4.38
N TYR A 200 10.54 -6.79 -4.83
CA TYR A 200 10.74 -8.11 -4.24
C TYR A 200 11.94 -8.83 -4.85
N LYS A 201 12.68 -9.53 -3.98
CA LYS A 201 13.71 -10.51 -4.35
C LYS A 201 13.77 -11.61 -3.30
N GLY A 202 13.63 -12.86 -3.72
CA GLY A 202 13.61 -13.99 -2.78
C GLY A 202 12.50 -13.91 -1.74
N GLY A 203 11.35 -13.31 -2.07
CA GLY A 203 10.22 -13.09 -1.16
C GLY A 203 10.39 -11.92 -0.18
N VAL A 204 11.50 -11.20 -0.25
CA VAL A 204 11.78 -10.04 0.61
C VAL A 204 11.60 -8.74 -0.18
N GLY A 205 10.72 -7.87 0.29
CA GLY A 205 10.55 -6.52 -0.26
C GLY A 205 11.58 -5.56 0.32
N LYS A 206 12.25 -4.81 -0.56
CA LYS A 206 13.14 -3.71 -0.19
C LYS A 206 12.69 -2.42 -0.84
N ILE A 207 12.78 -1.31 -0.11
CA ILE A 207 12.46 0.01 -0.63
C ILE A 207 13.45 0.36 -1.75
N VAL A 208 12.91 0.72 -2.92
CA VAL A 208 13.69 1.22 -4.07
C VAL A 208 13.35 2.67 -4.41
N TYR A 209 12.25 3.20 -3.89
CA TYR A 209 11.86 4.59 -4.03
C TYR A 209 11.01 5.04 -2.81
N PRO A 210 11.20 6.27 -2.30
CA PRO A 210 12.11 7.31 -2.76
C PRO A 210 13.59 6.97 -2.49
N THR A 211 14.49 7.59 -3.24
CA THR A 211 15.93 7.25 -3.21
C THR A 211 16.62 7.45 -1.87
N ASP A 212 16.18 8.43 -1.08
CA ASP A 212 16.70 8.69 0.27
C ASP A 212 16.20 7.68 1.34
N TRP A 213 15.20 6.85 1.00
CA TRP A 213 14.73 5.72 1.82
C TRP A 213 15.17 4.38 1.24
N ALA A 214 15.82 4.39 0.06
CA ALA A 214 16.13 3.16 -0.65
C ALA A 214 17.07 2.25 0.15
N GLU A 215 16.69 0.99 0.23
CA GLU A 215 17.44 -0.12 0.86
C GLU A 215 18.15 -0.99 -0.19
N ALA A 216 17.80 -0.82 -1.46
CA ALA A 216 18.39 -1.49 -2.61
C ALA A 216 18.25 -0.64 -3.88
N GLU A 217 19.12 -0.94 -4.85
CA GLU A 217 18.96 -0.41 -6.21
C GLU A 217 17.79 -1.07 -6.93
N PHE A 218 17.12 -0.30 -7.79
CA PHE A 218 16.05 -0.81 -8.64
C PHE A 218 16.64 -1.79 -9.68
N MET A 219 16.04 -2.97 -9.78
CA MET A 219 16.34 -3.97 -10.80
C MET A 219 15.38 -3.78 -11.99
N ALA A 220 15.92 -3.48 -13.15
CA ALA A 220 15.15 -3.50 -14.39
C ALA A 220 14.70 -4.94 -14.73
N PRO A 221 13.56 -5.12 -15.43
CA PRO A 221 13.07 -6.43 -15.83
C PRO A 221 13.95 -7.11 -16.88
#